data_c31ae476e5aec410f106cdc0a65f0022
#
_entry.id   c31ae476e5aec410f106cdc0a65f0022
#
_cell.length_a   1.000
_cell.length_b   1.000
_cell.length_c   1.000
_cell.angle_alpha   90.00
_cell.angle_beta   90.00
_cell.angle_gamma   90.00
#
_symmetry.space_group_name_H-M   'P 1'
#
loop_
_entity.id
_entity.type
_entity.pdbx_description
1 polymer ?
#
loop_
_entity_poly.entity_id
_entity_poly.type
_entity_poly.pdbx_seq_one_letter_code
_entity_poly.pdbx_strand_id
1 'polypeptide(L)'
;MAEAPADLVLDSLRGDGYPLQDWLTSYPLLLVALDPYTIESAWIIETGARLLHHFSPSDVRVGWIATADDDGCRQFLGPWAERFLTFPDPDRTVVQGLGAERLPSLVFVRSDGWVDVANGWDPEQWKQITGWLAKMLRWSMPVIPGPGDPTPYAGTPAKGQ
;
A
#
# COMPACT_ATOMS: atom_id res chain seq x y z
N MET A 1 -10.24 6.69 -10.08
CA MET A 1 -10.37 5.21 -10.00
C MET A 1 -10.14 4.62 -11.37
N ALA A 2 -9.35 3.58 -11.47
CA ALA A 2 -9.01 2.92 -12.73
C ALA A 2 -8.92 1.41 -12.50
N GLU A 3 -9.00 0.64 -13.58
CA GLU A 3 -8.83 -0.80 -13.51
C GLU A 3 -7.36 -1.13 -13.74
N ALA A 4 -6.77 -1.92 -12.84
CA ALA A 4 -5.39 -2.36 -12.97
C ALA A 4 -5.31 -3.55 -13.92
N PRO A 5 -4.15 -3.73 -14.61
CA PRO A 5 -3.95 -4.91 -15.46
C PRO A 5 -4.07 -6.20 -14.64
N ALA A 6 -4.96 -7.10 -15.06
CA ALA A 6 -5.19 -8.35 -14.34
C ALA A 6 -3.94 -9.25 -14.31
N ASP A 7 -3.08 -9.13 -15.32
CA ASP A 7 -1.85 -9.91 -15.46
C ASP A 7 -0.62 -9.24 -14.83
N LEU A 8 -0.79 -8.10 -14.16
CA LEU A 8 0.30 -7.45 -13.43
C LEU A 8 0.82 -8.39 -12.33
N VAL A 9 2.09 -8.74 -12.40
CA VAL A 9 2.68 -9.70 -11.45
C VAL A 9 3.18 -9.01 -10.20
N LEU A 10 2.75 -9.49 -9.04
CA LEU A 10 3.24 -9.05 -7.73
C LEU A 10 3.97 -10.21 -7.07
N ASP A 11 5.27 -10.03 -6.84
CA ASP A 11 6.11 -11.02 -6.15
C ASP A 11 6.33 -10.56 -4.71
N SER A 12 6.06 -11.43 -3.75
CA SER A 12 6.25 -11.10 -2.33
C SER A 12 7.64 -11.55 -1.83
N LEU A 13 8.08 -10.97 -0.72
CA LEU A 13 9.31 -11.39 -0.04
C LEU A 13 9.26 -12.86 0.43
N ARG A 14 8.06 -13.41 0.54
CA ARG A 14 7.87 -14.81 0.96
C ARG A 14 8.08 -15.80 -0.19
N GLY A 15 8.42 -15.30 -1.37
CA GLY A 15 8.65 -16.12 -2.55
C GLY A 15 7.42 -16.37 -3.40
N ASP A 16 6.26 -15.90 -2.99
CA ASP A 16 5.01 -16.07 -3.74
C ASP A 16 4.93 -14.99 -4.83
N GLY A 17 4.80 -15.42 -6.09
CA GLY A 17 4.63 -14.50 -7.22
C GLY A 17 3.44 -14.91 -8.05
N TYR A 18 2.44 -14.03 -8.16
CA TYR A 18 1.20 -14.28 -8.87
C TYR A 18 0.75 -13.05 -9.64
N PRO A 19 0.03 -13.24 -10.76
CA PRO A 19 -0.65 -12.10 -11.36
C PRO A 19 -1.71 -11.53 -10.42
N LEU A 20 -2.02 -10.27 -10.60
CA LEU A 20 -2.96 -9.54 -9.72
C LEU A 20 -4.29 -10.27 -9.58
N GLN A 21 -4.83 -10.80 -10.68
CA GLN A 21 -6.10 -11.54 -10.65
C GLN A 21 -6.07 -12.70 -9.66
N ASP A 22 -4.93 -13.36 -9.49
CA ASP A 22 -4.80 -14.48 -8.55
C ASP A 22 -4.76 -13.98 -7.10
N TRP A 23 -4.07 -12.86 -6.85
CA TRP A 23 -4.07 -12.25 -5.51
C TRP A 23 -5.48 -11.84 -5.08
N LEU A 24 -6.33 -11.43 -6.02
CA LEU A 24 -7.68 -10.94 -5.75
C LEU A 24 -8.74 -12.04 -5.68
N THR A 25 -8.38 -13.30 -5.86
CA THR A 25 -9.34 -14.41 -5.93
C THR A 25 -10.20 -14.51 -4.66
N SER A 26 -9.59 -14.34 -3.49
CA SER A 26 -10.30 -14.49 -2.22
C SER A 26 -10.56 -13.17 -1.52
N TYR A 27 -9.63 -12.21 -1.63
CA TYR A 27 -9.67 -10.96 -0.86
C TYR A 27 -9.18 -9.78 -1.68
N PRO A 28 -9.71 -8.57 -1.43
CA PRO A 28 -9.09 -7.35 -1.95
C PRO A 28 -7.75 -7.10 -1.28
N LEU A 29 -6.99 -6.12 -1.80
CA LEU A 29 -5.67 -5.73 -1.28
C LEU A 29 -5.71 -4.30 -0.76
N LEU A 30 -5.18 -4.09 0.43
CA LEU A 30 -4.89 -2.75 0.97
C LEU A 30 -3.39 -2.62 1.13
N LEU A 31 -2.78 -1.72 0.38
CA LEU A 31 -1.33 -1.61 0.29
C LEU A 31 -0.88 -0.19 0.58
N VAL A 32 0.22 -0.06 1.33
CA VAL A 32 0.92 1.20 1.50
C VAL A 32 2.14 1.16 0.60
N ALA A 33 2.19 2.07 -0.38
CA ALA A 33 3.26 2.12 -1.36
C ALA A 33 4.31 3.15 -0.94
N LEU A 34 5.57 2.76 -0.97
CA LEU A 34 6.68 3.52 -0.41
C LEU A 34 7.86 3.57 -1.38
N ASP A 35 8.63 4.67 -1.30
CA ASP A 35 9.91 4.79 -1.98
C ASP A 35 11.03 4.83 -0.94
N PRO A 36 11.77 3.73 -0.74
CA PRO A 36 12.82 3.67 0.27
C PRO A 36 13.97 4.66 0.09
N TYR A 37 14.08 5.25 -1.09
CA TYR A 37 15.14 6.23 -1.38
C TYR A 37 14.74 7.67 -1.02
N THR A 38 13.56 7.84 -0.43
CA THR A 38 13.06 9.17 -0.03
C THR A 38 12.70 9.17 1.45
N ILE A 39 13.02 10.29 2.13
CA ILE A 39 12.68 10.43 3.54
C ILE A 39 11.17 10.59 3.74
N GLU A 40 10.47 11.13 2.76
CA GLU A 40 9.01 11.31 2.83
C GLU A 40 8.29 9.98 3.03
N SER A 41 8.78 8.91 2.40
CA SER A 41 8.20 7.57 2.62
C SER A 41 8.56 7.01 3.99
N ALA A 42 9.73 7.35 4.54
CA ALA A 42 10.10 6.92 5.88
C ALA A 42 9.18 7.52 6.95
N TRP A 43 8.70 8.73 6.76
CA TRP A 43 7.85 9.42 7.74
C TRP A 43 6.50 8.73 7.93
N ILE A 44 6.02 7.96 6.96
CA ILE A 44 4.69 7.36 7.03
C ILE A 44 4.70 5.89 7.50
N ILE A 45 5.86 5.29 7.74
CA ILE A 45 5.95 3.86 8.05
C ILE A 45 5.08 3.49 9.26
N GLU A 46 5.19 4.22 10.37
CA GLU A 46 4.44 3.88 11.57
C GLU A 46 2.94 4.09 11.39
N THR A 47 2.55 5.16 10.70
CA THR A 47 1.15 5.41 10.36
C THR A 47 0.60 4.30 9.46
N GLY A 48 1.35 3.92 8.43
CA GLY A 48 0.99 2.83 7.54
C GLY A 48 0.88 1.50 8.28
N ALA A 49 1.84 1.20 9.15
CA ALA A 49 1.82 -0.03 9.94
C ALA A 49 0.60 -0.10 10.85
N ARG A 50 0.25 1.01 11.50
CA ARG A 50 -0.96 1.07 12.35
C ARG A 50 -2.20 0.78 11.53
N LEU A 51 -2.29 1.34 10.33
CA LEU A 51 -3.43 1.14 9.45
C LEU A 51 -3.52 -0.30 8.96
N LEU A 52 -2.42 -0.87 8.50
CA LEU A 52 -2.39 -2.26 8.03
C LEU A 52 -2.71 -3.23 9.17
N HIS A 53 -2.19 -2.98 10.36
CA HIS A 53 -2.50 -3.78 11.54
C HIS A 53 -3.99 -3.73 11.88
N HIS A 54 -4.59 -2.55 11.77
CA HIS A 54 -6.01 -2.36 12.05
C HIS A 54 -6.90 -3.26 11.18
N PHE A 55 -6.57 -3.40 9.90
CA PHE A 55 -7.36 -4.18 8.95
C PHE A 55 -6.90 -5.63 8.81
N SER A 56 -5.74 -6.00 9.36
CA SER A 56 -5.17 -7.33 9.13
C SER A 56 -6.07 -8.49 9.57
N PRO A 57 -6.91 -8.37 10.63
CA PRO A 57 -7.82 -9.45 10.99
C PRO A 57 -9.09 -9.51 10.15
N SER A 58 -9.33 -8.52 9.29
CA SER A 58 -10.54 -8.47 8.46
C SER A 58 -10.32 -9.17 7.12
N ASP A 59 -11.34 -9.20 6.26
CA ASP A 59 -11.32 -9.89 4.98
C ASP A 59 -10.65 -9.07 3.87
N VAL A 60 -9.46 -8.55 4.16
CA VAL A 60 -8.60 -7.85 3.21
C VAL A 60 -7.16 -8.30 3.42
N ARG A 61 -6.40 -8.46 2.34
CA ARG A 61 -4.95 -8.68 2.46
C ARG A 61 -4.28 -7.34 2.61
N VAL A 62 -3.40 -7.23 3.60
CA VAL A 62 -2.70 -5.98 3.88
C VAL A 62 -1.21 -6.16 3.62
N GLY A 63 -0.56 -5.11 3.13
CA GLY A 63 0.87 -5.19 2.84
C GLY A 63 1.47 -3.88 2.36
N TRP A 64 2.75 -3.98 2.04
CA TRP A 64 3.57 -2.89 1.54
C TRP A 64 3.95 -3.14 0.09
N ILE A 65 4.10 -2.06 -0.68
CA ILE A 65 4.90 -2.07 -1.91
C ILE A 65 6.04 -1.10 -1.67
N ALA A 66 7.27 -1.54 -1.91
CA ALA A 66 8.43 -0.66 -1.75
C ALA A 66 9.28 -0.73 -3.02
N THR A 67 9.66 0.44 -3.56
CA THR A 67 10.37 0.56 -4.83
C THR A 67 11.86 0.29 -4.68
N ALA A 68 12.18 -0.89 -4.16
CA ALA A 68 13.53 -1.40 -3.95
C ALA A 68 13.53 -2.91 -4.14
N ASP A 69 14.73 -3.51 -4.19
CA ASP A 69 14.87 -4.96 -4.23
C ASP A 69 14.55 -5.58 -2.85
N ASP A 70 14.66 -6.90 -2.74
CA ASP A 70 14.34 -7.62 -1.52
C ASP A 70 15.12 -7.10 -0.31
N ASP A 71 16.42 -6.94 -0.47
CA ASP A 71 17.29 -6.45 0.62
C ASP A 71 16.98 -5.01 1.00
N GLY A 72 16.73 -4.17 0.02
CA GLY A 72 16.33 -2.78 0.24
C GLY A 72 15.02 -2.67 1.00
N CYS A 73 14.04 -3.50 0.65
CA CYS A 73 12.77 -3.54 1.37
C CYS A 73 12.96 -3.97 2.81
N ARG A 74 13.72 -5.02 3.06
CA ARG A 74 13.97 -5.50 4.43
C ARG A 74 14.71 -4.47 5.27
N GLN A 75 15.70 -3.83 4.68
CA GLN A 75 16.47 -2.80 5.38
C GLN A 75 15.60 -1.59 5.73
N PHE A 76 14.78 -1.15 4.80
CA PHE A 76 13.94 0.04 4.97
C PHE A 76 12.82 -0.19 5.98
N LEU A 77 12.11 -1.31 5.88
CA LEU A 77 10.95 -1.60 6.70
C LEU A 77 11.32 -2.26 8.03
N GLY A 78 12.51 -2.85 8.14
CA GLY A 78 12.91 -3.58 9.34
C GLY A 78 11.90 -4.70 9.67
N PRO A 79 11.45 -4.81 10.94
CA PRO A 79 10.51 -5.88 11.33
C PRO A 79 9.18 -5.85 10.57
N TRP A 80 8.77 -4.69 10.06
CA TRP A 80 7.52 -4.57 9.33
C TRP A 80 7.51 -5.34 8.01
N ALA A 81 8.69 -5.60 7.43
CA ALA A 81 8.80 -6.35 6.17
C ALA A 81 8.27 -7.78 6.30
N GLU A 82 8.45 -8.41 7.47
CA GLU A 82 7.98 -9.77 7.73
C GLU A 82 6.58 -9.81 8.34
N ARG A 83 6.15 -8.72 8.97
CA ARG A 83 4.87 -8.67 9.68
C ARG A 83 3.68 -8.65 8.74
N PHE A 84 3.82 -8.00 7.60
CA PHE A 84 2.79 -7.91 6.55
C PHE A 84 3.38 -8.40 5.24
N LEU A 85 2.53 -8.63 4.24
CA LEU A 85 3.00 -8.88 2.88
C LEU A 85 3.85 -7.71 2.42
N THR A 86 4.95 -8.00 1.74
CA THR A 86 5.82 -6.97 1.18
C THR A 86 6.13 -7.34 -0.27
N PHE A 87 5.84 -6.41 -1.17
CA PHE A 87 6.07 -6.58 -2.60
C PHE A 87 7.21 -5.67 -3.05
N PRO A 88 8.43 -6.19 -3.24
CA PRO A 88 9.51 -5.40 -3.83
C PRO A 88 9.16 -4.98 -5.25
N ASP A 89 9.43 -3.72 -5.57
CA ASP A 89 9.11 -3.15 -6.89
C ASP A 89 10.24 -2.23 -7.35
N PRO A 90 11.46 -2.79 -7.56
CA PRO A 90 12.63 -1.97 -7.90
C PRO A 90 12.46 -1.22 -9.22
N ASP A 91 11.74 -1.77 -10.17
CA ASP A 91 11.52 -1.15 -11.47
C ASP A 91 10.31 -0.22 -11.51
N ARG A 92 9.59 -0.10 -10.39
CA ARG A 92 8.40 0.75 -10.25
C ARG A 92 7.24 0.34 -11.16
N THR A 93 7.29 -0.87 -11.69
CA THR A 93 6.27 -1.41 -12.58
C THR A 93 4.93 -1.60 -11.87
N VAL A 94 4.97 -2.10 -10.63
CA VAL A 94 3.77 -2.39 -9.86
C VAL A 94 3.09 -1.10 -9.40
N VAL A 95 3.84 -0.15 -8.80
CA VAL A 95 3.24 1.10 -8.33
C VAL A 95 2.63 1.88 -9.50
N GLN A 96 3.28 1.91 -10.64
CA GLN A 96 2.74 2.58 -11.82
C GLN A 96 1.56 1.81 -12.42
N GLY A 97 1.64 0.49 -12.47
CA GLY A 97 0.54 -0.35 -12.97
C GLY A 97 -0.73 -0.23 -12.12
N LEU A 98 -0.58 0.02 -10.82
CA LEU A 98 -1.71 0.25 -9.92
C LEU A 98 -2.21 1.70 -9.97
N GLY A 99 -1.54 2.58 -10.69
CA GLY A 99 -1.99 3.96 -10.88
C GLY A 99 -1.50 4.95 -9.84
N ALA A 100 -0.52 4.59 -9.00
CA ALA A 100 0.07 5.53 -8.07
C ALA A 100 0.90 6.58 -8.82
N GLU A 101 0.70 7.85 -8.46
CA GLU A 101 1.43 8.97 -9.07
C GLU A 101 2.46 9.56 -8.11
N ARG A 102 2.20 9.47 -6.81
CA ARG A 102 3.08 9.97 -5.76
C ARG A 102 3.30 8.90 -4.70
N LEU A 103 4.45 8.91 -4.04
CA LEU A 103 4.77 8.03 -2.92
C LEU A 103 5.21 8.87 -1.71
N PRO A 104 4.74 8.52 -0.50
CA PRO A 104 3.92 7.36 -0.20
C PRO A 104 2.50 7.51 -0.76
N SER A 105 1.81 6.39 -0.87
CA SER A 105 0.39 6.39 -1.23
C SER A 105 -0.32 5.22 -0.56
N LEU A 106 -1.63 5.37 -0.39
CA LEU A 106 -2.49 4.27 0.02
C LEU A 106 -3.19 3.74 -1.21
N VAL A 107 -3.09 2.44 -1.45
CA VAL A 107 -3.64 1.78 -2.63
C VAL A 107 -4.62 0.71 -2.18
N PHE A 108 -5.86 0.82 -2.61
CA PHE A 108 -6.86 -0.21 -2.37
C PHE A 108 -7.26 -0.83 -3.70
N VAL A 109 -6.99 -2.14 -3.84
CA VAL A 109 -7.35 -2.90 -5.04
C VAL A 109 -8.55 -3.76 -4.72
N ARG A 110 -9.68 -3.46 -5.35
CA ARG A 110 -10.91 -4.21 -5.15
C ARG A 110 -10.85 -5.57 -5.84
N SER A 111 -11.69 -6.49 -5.41
CA SER A 111 -11.71 -7.84 -5.95
C SER A 111 -12.04 -7.89 -7.46
N ASP A 112 -12.69 -6.85 -7.97
CA ASP A 112 -13.00 -6.72 -9.40
C ASP A 112 -11.86 -6.10 -10.23
N GLY A 113 -10.73 -5.75 -9.58
CA GLY A 113 -9.57 -5.16 -10.24
C GLY A 113 -9.55 -3.64 -10.27
N TRP A 114 -10.59 -2.97 -9.81
CA TRP A 114 -10.60 -1.51 -9.72
C TRP A 114 -9.72 -1.04 -8.56
N VAL A 115 -9.06 0.10 -8.76
CA VAL A 115 -8.05 0.62 -7.82
C VAL A 115 -8.43 2.03 -7.39
N ASP A 116 -8.41 2.26 -6.09
CA ASP A 116 -8.47 3.59 -5.49
C ASP A 116 -7.09 3.93 -4.93
N VAL A 117 -6.58 5.10 -5.27
CA VAL A 117 -5.25 5.57 -4.83
C VAL A 117 -5.39 6.91 -4.14
N ALA A 118 -4.79 7.01 -2.95
CA ALA A 118 -4.60 8.28 -2.26
C ALA A 118 -3.12 8.65 -2.35
N ASN A 119 -2.78 9.59 -3.21
CA ASN A 119 -1.41 10.00 -3.48
C ASN A 119 -0.87 10.93 -2.41
N GLY A 120 0.35 10.69 -1.95
CA GLY A 120 0.97 11.45 -0.87
C GLY A 120 0.35 11.14 0.48
N TRP A 121 0.77 11.85 1.51
CA TRP A 121 0.11 11.77 2.80
C TRP A 121 -0.95 12.87 2.88
N ASP A 122 -2.15 12.50 2.48
CA ASP A 122 -3.36 13.33 2.55
C ASP A 122 -4.36 12.60 3.45
N PRO A 123 -4.44 12.96 4.75
CA PRO A 123 -5.30 12.25 5.70
C PRO A 123 -6.76 12.16 5.27
N GLU A 124 -7.29 13.19 4.60
CA GLU A 124 -8.67 13.18 4.13
C GLU A 124 -8.90 12.09 3.08
N GLN A 125 -8.00 11.94 2.11
CA GLN A 125 -8.11 10.90 1.09
C GLN A 125 -7.88 9.51 1.68
N TRP A 126 -6.91 9.36 2.56
CA TRP A 126 -6.66 8.09 3.25
C TRP A 126 -7.88 7.70 4.08
N LYS A 127 -8.50 8.66 4.74
CA LYS A 127 -9.71 8.45 5.53
C LYS A 127 -10.90 8.03 4.66
N GLN A 128 -11.05 8.62 3.47
CA GLN A 128 -12.10 8.23 2.54
C GLN A 128 -11.96 6.77 2.11
N ILE A 129 -10.76 6.35 1.72
CA ILE A 129 -10.50 4.97 1.30
C ILE A 129 -10.76 4.00 2.45
N THR A 130 -10.21 4.28 3.62
CA THR A 130 -10.35 3.38 4.77
C THR A 130 -11.76 3.35 5.32
N GLY A 131 -12.47 4.48 5.26
CA GLY A 131 -13.88 4.55 5.68
C GLY A 131 -14.77 3.71 4.78
N TRP A 132 -14.53 3.78 3.48
CA TRP A 132 -15.28 2.98 2.52
C TRP A 132 -14.96 1.49 2.68
N LEU A 133 -13.68 1.16 2.88
CA LEU A 133 -13.24 -0.21 3.12
C LEU A 133 -13.85 -0.78 4.41
N ALA A 134 -13.82 -0.01 5.50
CA ALA A 134 -14.41 -0.41 6.78
C ALA A 134 -15.90 -0.72 6.64
N LYS A 135 -16.61 0.13 5.90
CA LYS A 135 -18.04 -0.09 5.64
C LYS A 135 -18.29 -1.35 4.81
N MET A 136 -17.50 -1.56 3.77
CA MET A 136 -17.63 -2.71 2.89
C MET A 136 -17.36 -4.03 3.64
N LEU A 137 -16.36 -4.03 4.53
CA LEU A 137 -15.97 -5.21 5.32
C LEU A 137 -16.75 -5.35 6.62
N ARG A 138 -17.60 -4.39 6.95
CA ARG A 138 -18.28 -4.32 8.26
C ARG A 138 -17.27 -4.34 9.40
N TRP A 139 -16.22 -3.55 9.26
CA TRP A 139 -15.11 -3.44 10.19
C TRP A 139 -15.10 -2.07 10.85
N SER A 140 -14.37 -1.95 11.94
CA SER A 140 -14.25 -0.66 12.65
C SER A 140 -13.45 0.34 11.82
N MET A 141 -13.71 1.64 12.04
CA MET A 141 -12.98 2.74 11.40
C MET A 141 -11.65 2.97 12.11
N PRO A 142 -10.53 3.04 11.39
CA PRO A 142 -9.27 3.47 12.00
C PRO A 142 -9.30 4.97 12.29
N VAL A 143 -8.44 5.41 13.21
CA VAL A 143 -8.26 6.84 13.51
C VAL A 143 -7.25 7.41 12.51
N ILE A 144 -7.70 8.32 11.65
CA ILE A 144 -6.87 9.00 10.66
C ILE A 144 -7.25 10.48 10.60
N PRO A 145 -6.32 11.43 10.84
CA PRO A 145 -4.99 11.18 11.39
C PRO A 145 -5.05 10.85 12.87
N GLY A 146 -4.06 10.10 13.34
CA GLY A 146 -3.90 9.79 14.75
C GLY A 146 -2.81 10.64 15.40
N PRO A 147 -2.69 10.59 16.74
CA PRO A 147 -1.60 11.27 17.43
C PRO A 147 -0.25 10.76 16.94
N GLY A 148 0.67 11.69 16.66
CA GLY A 148 2.00 11.36 16.16
C GLY A 148 2.12 11.18 14.65
N ASP A 149 1.01 11.21 13.92
CA ASP A 149 1.07 11.17 12.46
C ASP A 149 1.72 12.44 11.90
N PRO A 150 2.42 12.36 10.76
CA PRO A 150 3.04 13.54 10.17
C PRO A 150 2.01 14.58 9.73
N THR A 151 2.49 15.82 9.57
CA THR A 151 1.73 16.84 8.87
C THR A 151 1.58 16.42 7.39
N PRO A 152 0.45 16.71 6.74
CA PRO A 152 0.22 16.32 5.35
C PRO A 152 1.32 16.80 4.39
N TYR A 153 1.66 15.98 3.41
CA TYR A 153 2.65 16.33 2.39
C TYR A 153 2.39 15.57 1.07
N ALA A 154 2.89 16.15 -0.02
CA ALA A 154 2.59 15.64 -1.37
C ALA A 154 3.33 14.35 -1.72
N GLY A 155 4.47 14.08 -1.09
CA GLY A 155 5.32 12.94 -1.46
C GLY A 155 6.17 13.20 -2.69
N THR A 156 6.70 12.13 -3.27
CA THR A 156 7.63 12.14 -4.40
C THR A 156 7.05 11.39 -5.60
N PRO A 157 7.53 11.65 -6.83
CA PRO A 157 6.97 10.97 -8.01
C PRO A 157 7.13 9.45 -7.93
N ALA A 158 6.07 8.71 -8.21
CA ALA A 158 6.09 7.24 -8.22
C ALA A 158 7.00 6.69 -9.32
N LYS A 159 7.15 7.41 -10.42
CA LYS A 159 8.04 7.04 -11.52
C LYS A 159 9.52 7.23 -11.20
N GLY A 160 9.83 7.83 -10.05
CA GLY A 160 11.20 8.21 -9.68
C GLY A 160 11.61 9.54 -10.29
N GLN A 161 12.83 9.92 -10.03
CA GLN A 161 13.39 11.17 -10.54
C GLN A 161 14.29 10.97 -11.72
#